data_920d887a6f4767405cb0c63596bbb772
#
_entry.id   920d887a6f4767405cb0c63596bbb772
#
_cell.length_a   1.000
_cell.length_b   1.000
_cell.length_c   1.000
_cell.angle_alpha   90.00
_cell.angle_beta   90.00
_cell.angle_gamma   90.00
#
_symmetry.space_group_name_H-M   'P 1'
#
loop_
_entity.id
_entity.type
_entity.pdbx_description
1 polymer ?
#
loop_
_entity_poly.entity_id
_entity_poly.type
_entity_poly.pdbx_seq_one_letter_code
_entity_poly.pdbx_strand_id
1 'polypeptide(L)'
;MKVALVYTSTTPELIELVEKEVGDVLPRETEVASYQDPSILAEVRDAGYVTAPPAARLVGMYMTAVSEGADAILNLCSSVGEVADAAQDIARYTGIPIVRVDEEMCREAVRQGKRIGVMATLPTTLNPTKNTILRVAREMNRRVDMIILGNGYRPPESVEGVETMDPL
;
A
#
# COMPACT_ATOMS: atom_id res chain seq x y z
N MET A 1 10.06 18.54 8.29
CA MET A 1 9.92 17.15 7.81
C MET A 1 9.25 17.18 6.45
N LYS A 2 9.72 16.35 5.51
CA LYS A 2 9.14 16.22 4.17
C LYS A 2 8.68 14.78 3.94
N VAL A 3 7.42 14.59 3.58
CA VAL A 3 6.84 13.27 3.29
C VAL A 3 6.51 13.19 1.80
N ALA A 4 7.01 12.14 1.14
CA ALA A 4 6.74 11.87 -0.26
C ALA A 4 5.56 10.89 -0.38
N LEU A 5 4.54 11.26 -1.14
CA LEU A 5 3.39 10.43 -1.49
C LEU A 5 3.60 9.89 -2.89
N VAL A 6 3.69 8.56 -3.04
CA VAL A 6 4.00 7.91 -4.32
C VAL A 6 2.78 7.15 -4.83
N TYR A 7 2.22 7.64 -5.93
CA TYR A 7 1.01 7.13 -6.57
C TYR A 7 1.33 6.39 -7.87
N THR A 8 0.70 5.26 -8.08
CA THR A 8 0.74 4.50 -9.34
C THR A 8 -0.60 4.46 -10.06
N SER A 9 -1.61 5.06 -9.47
CA SER A 9 -2.94 5.30 -10.02
C SER A 9 -3.46 6.57 -9.38
N THR A 10 -4.01 7.47 -10.17
CA THR A 10 -4.45 8.76 -9.65
C THR A 10 -5.73 9.24 -10.31
N THR A 11 -6.58 9.84 -9.47
CA THR A 11 -7.55 10.84 -9.87
C THR A 11 -7.30 12.09 -9.04
N PRO A 12 -7.69 13.28 -9.51
CA PRO A 12 -7.53 14.50 -8.71
C PRO A 12 -8.17 14.38 -7.32
N GLU A 13 -9.33 13.76 -7.23
CA GLU A 13 -10.07 13.57 -5.99
C GLU A 13 -9.32 12.66 -5.01
N LEU A 14 -8.67 11.61 -5.51
CA LEU A 14 -7.86 10.71 -4.67
C LEU A 14 -6.64 11.43 -4.10
N ILE A 15 -5.96 12.23 -4.91
CA ILE A 15 -4.79 12.99 -4.46
C ILE A 15 -5.22 13.96 -3.37
N GLU A 16 -6.25 14.75 -3.61
CA GLU A 16 -6.76 15.75 -2.66
C GLU A 16 -7.18 15.09 -1.34
N LEU A 17 -7.90 13.95 -1.41
CA LEU A 17 -8.28 13.19 -0.22
C LEU A 17 -7.06 12.71 0.57
N VAL A 18 -6.09 12.08 -0.08
CA VAL A 18 -4.91 11.53 0.60
C VAL A 18 -4.04 12.65 1.17
N GLU A 19 -3.80 13.73 0.43
CA GLU A 19 -3.04 14.87 0.93
C GLU A 19 -3.71 15.49 2.15
N LYS A 20 -5.03 15.60 2.13
CA LYS A 20 -5.82 16.10 3.28
C LYS A 20 -5.65 15.17 4.49
N GLU A 21 -5.93 13.87 4.34
CA GLU A 21 -5.88 12.90 5.45
C GLU A 21 -4.46 12.78 6.03
N VAL A 22 -3.43 12.81 5.19
CA VAL A 22 -2.02 12.81 5.62
C VAL A 22 -1.70 14.13 6.34
N GLY A 23 -2.15 15.26 5.81
CA GLY A 23 -1.94 16.57 6.42
C GLY A 23 -2.65 16.73 7.77
N ASP A 24 -3.80 16.10 7.96
CA ASP A 24 -4.55 16.13 9.22
C ASP A 24 -3.84 15.34 10.36
N VAL A 25 -3.01 14.34 9.99
CA VAL A 25 -2.30 13.49 10.96
C VAL A 25 -0.87 14.00 11.24
N LEU A 26 -0.23 14.60 10.25
CA LEU A 26 1.15 15.04 10.37
C LEU A 26 1.26 16.42 11.07
N PRO A 27 2.43 16.75 11.65
CA PRO A 27 2.70 18.11 12.15
C PRO A 27 2.46 19.17 11.05
N ARG A 28 1.92 20.33 11.43
CA ARG A 28 1.53 21.40 10.48
C ARG A 28 2.67 21.93 9.60
N GLU A 29 3.90 21.83 10.10
CA GLU A 29 5.11 22.21 9.37
C GLU A 29 5.64 21.13 8.42
N THR A 30 4.92 20.02 8.25
CA THR A 30 5.33 18.96 7.34
C THR A 30 5.05 19.35 5.89
N GLU A 31 6.08 19.34 5.07
CA GLU A 31 5.96 19.44 3.62
C GLU A 31 5.49 18.10 3.04
N VAL A 32 4.47 18.12 2.21
CA VAL A 32 3.96 16.95 1.48
C VAL A 32 4.27 17.13 0.01
N ALA A 33 4.91 16.14 -0.62
CA ALA A 33 5.25 16.15 -2.04
C ALA A 33 4.69 14.89 -2.72
N SER A 34 3.94 15.08 -3.81
CA SER A 34 3.28 13.99 -4.55
C SER A 34 4.03 13.63 -5.81
N TYR A 35 4.33 12.34 -6.00
CA TYR A 35 4.99 11.73 -7.15
C TYR A 35 4.02 10.76 -7.82
N GLN A 36 3.86 10.84 -9.15
CA GLN A 36 2.80 10.15 -9.87
C GLN A 36 3.30 9.48 -11.15
N ASP A 37 2.96 8.21 -11.32
CA ASP A 37 3.06 7.52 -12.61
C ASP A 37 1.91 6.50 -12.78
N PRO A 38 0.76 6.93 -13.33
CA PRO A 38 -0.40 6.05 -13.50
C PRO A 38 -0.18 4.92 -14.50
N SER A 39 0.85 4.99 -15.34
CA SER A 39 1.19 3.90 -16.26
C SER A 39 1.69 2.65 -15.53
N ILE A 40 2.24 2.79 -14.34
CA ILE A 40 2.73 1.67 -13.52
C ILE A 40 1.59 0.70 -13.21
N LEU A 41 0.48 1.19 -12.65
CA LEU A 41 -0.66 0.31 -12.34
C LEU A 41 -1.32 -0.23 -13.61
N ALA A 42 -1.40 0.55 -14.68
CA ALA A 42 -1.96 0.10 -15.95
C ALA A 42 -1.19 -1.13 -16.48
N GLU A 43 0.15 -1.05 -16.54
CA GLU A 43 0.99 -2.17 -16.99
C GLU A 43 0.90 -3.39 -16.07
N VAL A 44 0.84 -3.18 -14.74
CA VAL A 44 0.69 -4.27 -13.76
C VAL A 44 -0.67 -4.97 -13.91
N ARG A 45 -1.73 -4.22 -14.20
CA ARG A 45 -3.07 -4.80 -14.47
C ARG A 45 -3.09 -5.62 -15.75
N ASP A 46 -2.47 -5.12 -16.81
CA ASP A 46 -2.41 -5.81 -18.11
C ASP A 46 -1.59 -7.09 -18.04
N ALA A 47 -0.47 -7.08 -17.31
CA ALA A 47 0.38 -8.25 -17.11
C ALA A 47 -0.16 -9.23 -16.04
N GLY A 48 -1.00 -8.75 -15.10
CA GLY A 48 -1.47 -9.52 -13.95
C GLY A 48 -0.48 -9.61 -12.77
N TYR A 49 0.72 -9.08 -12.91
CA TYR A 49 1.80 -9.04 -11.90
C TYR A 49 2.78 -7.91 -12.20
N VAL A 50 3.66 -7.61 -11.24
CA VAL A 50 4.69 -6.56 -11.41
C VAL A 50 5.82 -7.08 -12.28
N THR A 51 6.03 -6.46 -13.45
CA THR A 51 7.15 -6.72 -14.35
C THR A 51 8.32 -5.75 -14.09
N ALA A 52 9.48 -5.99 -14.72
CA ALA A 52 10.67 -5.19 -14.48
C ALA A 52 10.52 -3.69 -14.85
N PRO A 53 9.88 -3.29 -15.98
CA PRO A 53 9.78 -1.87 -16.30
C PRO A 53 8.97 -1.04 -15.28
N PRO A 54 7.74 -1.40 -14.88
CA PRO A 54 7.01 -0.65 -13.85
C PRO A 54 7.72 -0.69 -12.48
N ALA A 55 8.36 -1.81 -12.10
CA ALA A 55 9.14 -1.88 -10.87
C ALA A 55 10.31 -0.89 -10.88
N ALA A 56 11.06 -0.81 -11.98
CA ALA A 56 12.20 0.11 -12.11
C ALA A 56 11.76 1.58 -12.03
N ARG A 57 10.63 1.95 -12.66
CA ARG A 57 10.09 3.31 -12.56
C ARG A 57 9.66 3.64 -11.13
N LEU A 58 8.99 2.71 -10.46
CA LEU A 58 8.57 2.91 -9.07
C LEU A 58 9.76 3.12 -8.13
N VAL A 59 10.80 2.29 -8.25
CA VAL A 59 12.05 2.50 -7.48
C VAL A 59 12.71 3.83 -7.84
N GLY A 60 12.69 4.22 -9.12
CA GLY A 60 13.14 5.53 -9.57
C GLY A 60 12.42 6.68 -8.88
N MET A 61 11.09 6.59 -8.72
CA MET A 61 10.30 7.58 -7.98
C MET A 61 10.72 7.67 -6.52
N TYR A 62 10.97 6.53 -5.85
CA TYR A 62 11.48 6.54 -4.47
C TYR A 62 12.85 7.23 -4.38
N MET A 63 13.75 6.92 -5.30
CA MET A 63 15.08 7.53 -5.29
C MET A 63 15.05 9.03 -5.63
N THR A 64 14.14 9.45 -6.49
CA THR A 64 13.88 10.88 -6.75
C THR A 64 13.41 11.57 -5.46
N ALA A 65 12.44 11.00 -4.76
CA ALA A 65 11.96 11.55 -3.49
C ALA A 65 13.08 11.67 -2.45
N VAL A 66 13.93 10.64 -2.34
CA VAL A 66 15.12 10.68 -1.46
C VAL A 66 16.07 11.82 -1.87
N SER A 67 16.38 11.95 -3.15
CA SER A 67 17.30 12.99 -3.65
C SER A 67 16.77 14.41 -3.48
N GLU A 68 15.46 14.57 -3.42
CA GLU A 68 14.75 15.82 -3.18
C GLU A 68 14.51 16.10 -1.69
N GLY A 69 15.09 15.29 -0.81
CA GLY A 69 15.10 15.53 0.64
C GLY A 69 13.86 15.04 1.38
N ALA A 70 13.19 14.01 0.89
CA ALA A 70 12.13 13.35 1.66
C ALA A 70 12.72 12.70 2.93
N ASP A 71 12.01 12.84 4.06
CA ASP A 71 12.31 12.18 5.33
C ASP A 71 11.59 10.83 5.46
N ALA A 72 10.49 10.64 4.70
CA ALA A 72 9.74 9.40 4.62
C ALA A 72 9.00 9.31 3.28
N ILE A 73 8.72 8.09 2.83
CA ILE A 73 7.99 7.80 1.60
C ILE A 73 6.78 6.93 1.93
N LEU A 74 5.58 7.35 1.48
CA LEU A 74 4.37 6.54 1.55
C LEU A 74 4.03 6.00 0.16
N ASN A 75 4.10 4.67 0.00
CA ASN A 75 3.66 3.99 -1.22
C ASN A 75 2.14 3.75 -1.16
N LEU A 76 1.41 4.36 -2.08
CA LEU A 76 -0.06 4.42 -2.09
C LEU A 76 -0.70 3.40 -3.06
N CYS A 77 -0.05 2.25 -3.27
CA CYS A 77 -0.60 1.21 -4.13
C CYS A 77 -0.23 -0.19 -3.64
N SER A 78 -1.23 -0.95 -3.22
CA SER A 78 -1.04 -2.33 -2.74
C SER A 78 -0.63 -3.30 -3.85
N SER A 79 -1.03 -3.07 -5.11
CA SER A 79 -0.66 -3.94 -6.24
C SER A 79 0.85 -4.00 -6.51
N VAL A 80 1.58 -2.96 -6.12
CA VAL A 80 3.04 -2.86 -6.24
C VAL A 80 3.75 -2.86 -4.89
N GLY A 81 3.05 -3.20 -3.83
CA GLY A 81 3.57 -3.17 -2.47
C GLY A 81 4.80 -4.05 -2.26
N GLU A 82 4.94 -5.14 -2.99
CA GLU A 82 6.12 -6.01 -2.93
C GLU A 82 7.39 -5.29 -3.42
N VAL A 83 7.26 -4.32 -4.33
CA VAL A 83 8.39 -3.47 -4.73
C VAL A 83 8.81 -2.55 -3.58
N ALA A 84 7.84 -1.98 -2.86
CA ALA A 84 8.12 -1.19 -1.67
C ALA A 84 8.79 -2.03 -0.57
N ASP A 85 8.35 -3.29 -0.37
CA ASP A 85 8.99 -4.22 0.56
C ASP A 85 10.44 -4.51 0.16
N ALA A 86 10.71 -4.80 -1.13
CA ALA A 86 12.06 -5.02 -1.63
C ALA A 86 12.95 -3.76 -1.53
N ALA A 87 12.37 -2.59 -1.68
CA ALA A 87 13.08 -1.32 -1.56
C ALA A 87 13.48 -0.96 -0.11
N GLN A 88 12.98 -1.68 0.92
CA GLN A 88 13.40 -1.48 2.31
C GLN A 88 14.91 -1.72 2.50
N ASP A 89 15.52 -2.61 1.74
CA ASP A 89 16.96 -2.82 1.80
C ASP A 89 17.75 -1.60 1.33
N ILE A 90 17.23 -0.88 0.33
CA ILE A 90 17.79 0.43 -0.10
C ILE A 90 17.53 1.49 0.98
N ALA A 91 16.35 1.48 1.60
CA ALA A 91 15.98 2.41 2.66
C ALA A 91 16.96 2.38 3.84
N ARG A 92 17.54 1.21 4.17
CA ARG A 92 18.58 1.10 5.21
C ARG A 92 19.81 1.95 4.92
N TYR A 93 20.19 2.11 3.67
CA TYR A 93 21.37 2.89 3.27
C TYR A 93 21.07 4.38 3.16
N THR A 94 19.84 4.73 2.77
CA THR A 94 19.40 6.14 2.67
C THR A 94 18.96 6.71 4.02
N GLY A 95 18.56 5.85 4.96
CA GLY A 95 17.92 6.25 6.22
C GLY A 95 16.48 6.71 6.06
N ILE A 96 15.89 6.59 4.86
CA ILE A 96 14.54 7.09 4.54
C ILE A 96 13.58 5.90 4.47
N PRO A 97 12.62 5.76 5.39
CA PRO A 97 11.68 4.64 5.38
C PRO A 97 10.71 4.73 4.20
N ILE A 98 10.42 3.58 3.60
CA ILE A 98 9.37 3.41 2.60
C ILE A 98 8.23 2.64 3.24
N VAL A 99 7.10 3.29 3.47
CA VAL A 99 5.95 2.74 4.17
C VAL A 99 4.88 2.35 3.14
N ARG A 100 4.23 1.21 3.33
CA ARG A 100 3.08 0.81 2.52
C ARG A 100 1.79 1.30 3.16
N VAL A 101 0.86 1.80 2.34
CA VAL A 101 -0.46 2.26 2.80
C VAL A 101 -1.29 1.15 3.47
N ASP A 102 -1.10 -0.11 3.03
CA ASP A 102 -1.88 -1.27 3.50
C ASP A 102 -1.21 -2.05 4.66
N GLU A 103 -0.02 -1.65 5.11
CA GLU A 103 0.72 -2.42 6.12
C GLU A 103 0.03 -2.39 7.49
N GLU A 104 -0.37 -1.23 7.98
CA GLU A 104 -0.99 -1.14 9.30
C GLU A 104 -2.38 -1.80 9.33
N MET A 105 -3.14 -1.74 8.25
CA MET A 105 -4.37 -2.52 8.08
C MET A 105 -4.10 -4.03 8.23
N CYS A 106 -3.03 -4.55 7.62
CA CYS A 106 -2.63 -5.94 7.76
C CYS A 106 -2.19 -6.28 9.20
N ARG A 107 -1.47 -5.37 9.87
CA ARG A 107 -1.07 -5.51 11.28
C ARG A 107 -2.29 -5.59 12.19
N GLU A 108 -3.25 -4.71 11.96
CA GLU A 108 -4.47 -4.69 12.76
C GLU A 108 -5.30 -5.97 12.56
N ALA A 109 -5.45 -6.44 11.32
CA ALA A 109 -6.11 -7.72 11.05
C ALA A 109 -5.45 -8.89 11.81
N VAL A 110 -4.10 -8.93 11.85
CA VAL A 110 -3.35 -9.94 12.61
C VAL A 110 -3.50 -9.76 14.12
N ARG A 111 -3.65 -8.54 14.63
CA ARG A 111 -3.94 -8.27 16.06
C ARG A 111 -5.31 -8.79 16.46
N GLN A 112 -6.31 -8.54 15.63
CA GLN A 112 -7.71 -8.82 15.96
C GLN A 112 -8.08 -10.29 15.79
N GLY A 113 -7.53 -11.00 14.81
CA GLY A 113 -8.03 -12.32 14.47
C GLY A 113 -6.98 -13.36 14.09
N LYS A 114 -7.41 -14.63 14.19
CA LYS A 114 -6.65 -15.78 13.66
C LYS A 114 -7.13 -16.21 12.28
N ARG A 115 -8.38 -15.91 11.93
CA ARG A 115 -8.97 -16.20 10.61
C ARG A 115 -9.24 -14.87 9.92
N ILE A 116 -8.52 -14.62 8.82
CA ILE A 116 -8.54 -13.35 8.12
C ILE A 116 -9.10 -13.56 6.72
N GLY A 117 -10.20 -12.88 6.42
CA GLY A 117 -10.74 -12.79 5.06
C GLY A 117 -10.01 -11.69 4.28
N VAL A 118 -9.54 -12.01 3.08
CA VAL A 118 -8.87 -11.06 2.20
C VAL A 118 -9.72 -10.82 0.96
N MET A 119 -10.15 -9.58 0.79
CA MET A 119 -10.89 -9.12 -0.38
C MET A 119 -10.10 -8.01 -1.07
N ALA A 120 -10.21 -7.92 -2.39
CA ALA A 120 -9.61 -6.85 -3.16
C ALA A 120 -10.47 -6.50 -4.37
N THR A 121 -10.46 -5.23 -4.75
CA THR A 121 -11.12 -4.74 -5.97
C THR A 121 -10.36 -5.11 -7.23
N LEU A 122 -9.03 -5.30 -7.12
CA LEU A 122 -8.15 -5.70 -8.21
C LEU A 122 -7.48 -7.05 -7.92
N PRO A 123 -7.42 -7.98 -8.90
CA PRO A 123 -6.71 -9.26 -8.77
C PRO A 123 -5.25 -9.08 -8.34
N THR A 124 -4.59 -8.08 -8.89
CA THR A 124 -3.17 -7.77 -8.65
C THR A 124 -2.86 -7.36 -7.21
N THR A 125 -3.88 -7.05 -6.40
CA THR A 125 -3.74 -6.67 -4.98
C THR A 125 -3.76 -7.89 -4.05
N LEU A 126 -4.44 -8.98 -4.43
CA LEU A 126 -4.66 -10.13 -3.53
C LEU A 126 -3.37 -10.78 -3.02
N ASN A 127 -2.45 -11.11 -3.91
CA ASN A 127 -1.19 -11.77 -3.53
C ASN A 127 -0.28 -10.84 -2.71
N PRO A 128 -0.04 -9.58 -3.09
CA PRO A 128 0.71 -8.65 -2.27
C PRO A 128 0.12 -8.49 -0.86
N THR A 129 -1.19 -8.33 -0.72
CA THR A 129 -1.85 -8.21 0.59
C THR A 129 -1.70 -9.49 1.42
N LYS A 130 -1.92 -10.67 0.81
CA LYS A 130 -1.68 -11.96 1.46
C LYS A 130 -0.25 -12.07 1.99
N ASN A 131 0.75 -11.72 1.17
CA ASN A 131 2.16 -11.79 1.55
C ASN A 131 2.48 -10.84 2.69
N THR A 132 1.89 -9.65 2.70
CA THR A 132 2.01 -8.69 3.82
C THR A 132 1.42 -9.25 5.12
N ILE A 133 0.22 -9.83 5.08
CA ILE A 133 -0.39 -10.46 6.26
C ILE A 133 0.50 -11.58 6.80
N LEU A 134 1.05 -12.43 5.93
CA LEU A 134 1.96 -13.52 6.34
C LEU A 134 3.27 -12.99 6.93
N ARG A 135 3.84 -11.92 6.36
CA ARG A 135 5.04 -11.27 6.88
C ARG A 135 4.78 -10.71 8.27
N VAL A 136 3.75 -9.90 8.40
CA VAL A 136 3.33 -9.27 9.66
C VAL A 136 3.00 -10.31 10.73
N ALA A 137 2.29 -11.40 10.38
CA ALA A 137 1.99 -12.47 11.32
C ALA A 137 3.26 -13.13 11.87
N ARG A 138 4.28 -13.35 11.03
CA ARG A 138 5.59 -13.86 11.47
C ARG A 138 6.32 -12.87 12.37
N GLU A 139 6.34 -11.59 12.01
CA GLU A 139 6.95 -10.53 12.84
C GLU A 139 6.31 -10.43 14.23
N MET A 140 4.99 -10.62 14.29
CA MET A 140 4.22 -10.60 15.54
C MET A 140 4.18 -11.96 16.27
N ASN A 141 4.88 -12.98 15.75
CA ASN A 141 4.86 -14.35 16.26
C ASN A 141 3.44 -14.92 16.42
N ARG A 142 2.58 -14.66 15.43
CA ARG A 142 1.19 -15.14 15.38
C ARG A 142 0.96 -16.09 14.22
N ARG A 143 0.08 -17.07 14.41
CA ARG A 143 -0.42 -17.93 13.33
C ARG A 143 -1.76 -17.40 12.86
N VAL A 144 -1.94 -17.32 11.54
CA VAL A 144 -3.19 -16.89 10.91
C VAL A 144 -3.58 -17.86 9.81
N ASP A 145 -4.88 -18.09 9.68
CA ASP A 145 -5.51 -18.79 8.57
C ASP A 145 -6.16 -17.73 7.66
N MET A 146 -5.92 -17.82 6.36
CA MET A 146 -6.47 -16.85 5.41
C MET A 146 -7.47 -17.47 4.47
N ILE A 147 -8.54 -16.74 4.20
CA ILE A 147 -9.54 -17.05 3.18
C ILE A 147 -9.45 -15.95 2.13
N ILE A 148 -9.09 -16.32 0.90
CA ILE A 148 -9.08 -15.41 -0.24
C ILE A 148 -10.47 -15.42 -0.86
N LEU A 149 -11.15 -14.29 -0.82
CA LEU A 149 -12.54 -14.16 -1.27
C LEU A 149 -12.66 -13.69 -2.73
N GLY A 150 -11.52 -13.49 -3.41
CA GLY A 150 -11.48 -13.15 -4.84
C GLY A 150 -11.98 -11.73 -5.16
N ASN A 151 -12.07 -11.43 -6.45
CA ASN A 151 -12.63 -10.18 -6.95
C ASN A 151 -14.15 -10.25 -6.98
N GLY A 152 -14.79 -9.18 -6.55
CA GLY A 152 -16.24 -9.03 -6.72
C GLY A 152 -17.07 -9.84 -5.73
N TYR A 153 -16.49 -10.28 -4.60
CA TYR A 153 -17.31 -10.78 -3.50
C TYR A 153 -18.26 -9.66 -3.05
N ARG A 154 -19.55 -9.88 -3.25
CA ARG A 154 -20.58 -9.14 -2.53
C ARG A 154 -20.91 -9.96 -1.28
N PRO A 155 -20.70 -9.42 -0.06
CA PRO A 155 -21.18 -10.08 1.13
C PRO A 155 -22.71 -10.27 1.00
N PRO A 156 -23.28 -11.37 1.46
CA PRO A 156 -24.73 -11.50 1.58
C PRO A 156 -25.26 -10.34 2.45
N GLU A 157 -26.41 -9.80 2.08
CA GLU A 157 -27.05 -8.60 2.72
C GLU A 157 -27.31 -8.75 4.24
N SER A 158 -26.94 -9.83 4.85
CA SER A 158 -27.23 -10.21 6.23
C SER A 158 -26.04 -10.66 7.07
N VAL A 159 -24.83 -10.20 6.81
CA VAL A 159 -23.72 -10.43 7.76
C VAL A 159 -23.70 -9.28 8.76
N GLU A 160 -24.48 -9.42 9.85
CA GLU A 160 -24.39 -8.54 11.02
C GLU A 160 -22.92 -8.52 11.51
N GLY A 161 -22.32 -7.35 11.61
CA GLY A 161 -20.99 -7.13 12.19
C GLY A 161 -19.84 -6.98 11.20
N VAL A 162 -20.08 -6.88 9.90
CA VAL A 162 -19.07 -6.41 8.95
C VAL A 162 -19.27 -4.91 8.77
N GLU A 163 -18.46 -4.09 9.42
CA GLU A 163 -18.31 -2.70 9.01
C GLU A 163 -17.75 -2.71 7.58
N THR A 164 -18.59 -2.39 6.62
CA THR A 164 -18.15 -2.11 5.26
C THR A 164 -17.37 -0.80 5.33
N MET A 165 -16.05 -0.88 5.20
CA MET A 165 -15.31 0.30 4.80
C MET A 165 -15.87 0.72 3.44
N ASP A 166 -16.40 1.94 3.35
CA ASP A 166 -16.84 2.51 2.09
C ASP A 166 -15.73 2.36 1.05
N PRO A 167 -16.06 1.97 -0.18
CA PRO A 167 -15.06 1.91 -1.23
C PRO A 167 -14.55 3.32 -1.51
N LEU A 168 -13.28 3.56 -1.16
CA LEU A 168 -12.51 4.70 -1.62
C LEU A 168 -12.25 4.59 -3.12
#